data_097d493400f45ed5108b525fd781df8c
#
_entry.id   097d493400f45ed5108b525fd781df8c
#
_cell.length_a   1.000
_cell.length_b   1.000
_cell.length_c   1.000
_cell.angle_alpha   90.00
_cell.angle_beta   90.00
_cell.angle_gamma   90.00
#
_symmetry.space_group_name_H-M   'P 1'
#
loop_
_entity.id
_entity.type
_entity.pdbx_description
1 polymer ?
#
loop_
_entity_poly.entity_id
_entity_poly.type
_entity_poly.pdbx_seq_one_letter_code
_entity_poly.pdbx_strand_id
1 'polypeptide(L)'
;FNLPVQMVTPQMRSRAKAVNFGIVYGIGAFSLAKDIGVSNKEAKQYIENYLAHYSGVDDYMKKMIDLAKDKGFSETLFHRKRYLPELASSNHMMRAFGERVARNMPIQGTAADIIKIAMVKVDDRLAKENMKSRLILQVHDELIVESPENEAQRALEIVCEEMENACKM
;
A
#
# COMPACT_ATOMS: atom_id res chain seq x y z
N PHE A 1 -1.65 23.62 -3.94
CA PHE A 1 -2.69 24.68 -3.85
C PHE A 1 -2.11 26.06 -3.51
N ASN A 2 -0.84 26.15 -3.12
CA ASN A 2 -0.20 27.41 -2.66
C ASN A 2 -0.99 28.17 -1.58
N LEU A 3 -1.57 27.43 -0.65
CA LEU A 3 -2.38 27.95 0.46
C LEU A 3 -1.78 27.51 1.80
N PRO A 4 -1.90 28.33 2.85
CA PRO A 4 -1.62 27.91 4.21
C PRO A 4 -2.46 26.67 4.59
N VAL A 5 -1.90 25.78 5.42
CA VAL A 5 -2.56 24.51 5.79
C VAL A 5 -3.96 24.73 6.36
N GLN A 6 -4.15 25.81 7.13
CA GLN A 6 -5.43 26.17 7.75
C GLN A 6 -6.53 26.55 6.75
N MET A 7 -6.15 26.90 5.51
CA MET A 7 -7.07 27.25 4.43
C MET A 7 -7.38 26.07 3.50
N VAL A 8 -6.77 24.90 3.74
CA VAL A 8 -7.04 23.69 2.95
C VAL A 8 -8.38 23.08 3.34
N THR A 9 -9.33 23.14 2.43
CA THR A 9 -10.67 22.56 2.66
C THR A 9 -10.64 21.03 2.61
N PRO A 10 -11.61 20.32 3.22
CA PRO A 10 -11.74 18.86 3.10
C PRO A 10 -11.79 18.38 1.65
N GLN A 11 -12.44 19.15 0.76
CA GLN A 11 -12.52 18.82 -0.66
C GLN A 11 -11.15 18.93 -1.36
N MET A 12 -10.36 19.96 -1.06
CA MET A 12 -9.00 20.09 -1.56
C MET A 12 -8.11 18.94 -1.09
N ARG A 13 -8.21 18.57 0.18
CA ARG A 13 -7.51 17.41 0.74
C ARG A 13 -7.91 16.11 0.03
N SER A 14 -9.21 15.90 -0.22
CA SER A 14 -9.71 14.74 -0.95
C SER A 14 -9.16 14.66 -2.37
N ARG A 15 -9.13 15.80 -3.10
CA ARG A 15 -8.54 15.88 -4.45
C ARG A 15 -7.04 15.58 -4.44
N ALA A 16 -6.29 16.18 -3.52
CA ALA A 16 -4.85 15.91 -3.38
C ALA A 16 -4.57 14.43 -3.08
N LYS A 17 -5.40 13.81 -2.21
CA LYS A 17 -5.32 12.38 -1.91
C LYS A 17 -5.60 11.53 -3.17
N ALA A 18 -6.65 11.85 -3.93
CA ALA A 18 -6.97 11.13 -5.17
C ALA A 18 -5.85 11.21 -6.21
N VAL A 19 -5.24 12.39 -6.37
CA VAL A 19 -4.09 12.58 -7.27
C VAL A 19 -2.89 11.76 -6.80
N ASN A 20 -2.48 11.91 -5.53
CA ASN A 20 -1.30 11.25 -4.98
C ASN A 20 -1.41 9.72 -5.03
N PHE A 21 -2.48 9.17 -4.45
CA PHE A 21 -2.68 7.71 -4.47
C PHE A 21 -2.99 7.18 -5.87
N GLY A 22 -3.79 7.91 -6.65
CA GLY A 22 -4.11 7.51 -8.01
C GLY A 22 -2.85 7.33 -8.85
N ILE A 23 -1.92 8.29 -8.83
CA ILE A 23 -0.67 8.24 -9.60
C ILE A 23 0.21 7.09 -9.13
N VAL A 24 0.42 6.94 -7.82
CA VAL A 24 1.21 5.83 -7.25
C VAL A 24 0.65 4.47 -7.63
N TYR A 25 -0.69 4.34 -7.66
CA TYR A 25 -1.36 3.10 -8.11
C TYR A 25 -1.51 2.98 -9.62
N GLY A 26 -1.01 3.95 -10.39
CA GLY A 26 -0.97 3.90 -11.85
C GLY A 26 -2.28 4.25 -12.53
N ILE A 27 -3.02 5.22 -11.98
CA ILE A 27 -4.23 5.75 -12.60
C ILE A 27 -3.89 6.42 -13.95
N GLY A 28 -4.73 6.19 -14.96
CA GLY A 28 -4.64 6.92 -16.22
C GLY A 28 -5.32 8.30 -16.15
N ALA A 29 -4.92 9.22 -17.03
CA ALA A 29 -5.44 10.58 -17.06
C ALA A 29 -6.97 10.64 -17.18
N PHE A 30 -7.57 9.73 -17.94
CA PHE A 30 -9.03 9.66 -18.10
C PHE A 30 -9.75 9.35 -16.77
N SER A 31 -9.27 8.36 -16.03
CA SER A 31 -9.86 8.00 -14.74
C SER A 31 -9.65 9.09 -13.70
N LEU A 32 -8.43 9.65 -13.65
CA LEU A 32 -8.13 10.76 -12.74
C LEU A 32 -9.01 11.98 -13.02
N ALA A 33 -9.20 12.34 -14.30
CA ALA A 33 -10.07 13.44 -14.71
C ALA A 33 -11.49 13.29 -14.16
N LYS A 34 -12.04 12.08 -14.27
CA LYS A 34 -13.36 11.73 -13.75
C LYS A 34 -13.44 11.84 -12.24
N ASP A 35 -12.40 11.34 -11.53
CA ASP A 35 -12.39 11.28 -10.06
C ASP A 35 -12.30 12.67 -9.41
N ILE A 36 -11.55 13.59 -10.02
CA ILE A 36 -11.36 14.95 -9.47
C ILE A 36 -12.16 16.04 -10.17
N GLY A 37 -12.94 15.69 -11.20
CA GLY A 37 -13.84 16.62 -11.90
C GLY A 37 -13.12 17.68 -12.74
N VAL A 38 -12.06 17.27 -13.47
CA VAL A 38 -11.30 18.15 -14.37
C VAL A 38 -11.27 17.61 -15.80
N SER A 39 -10.73 18.36 -16.75
CA SER A 39 -10.52 17.88 -18.11
C SER A 39 -9.42 16.80 -18.15
N ASN A 40 -9.48 15.93 -19.17
CA ASN A 40 -8.44 14.92 -19.40
C ASN A 40 -7.06 15.55 -19.62
N LYS A 41 -6.99 16.73 -20.24
CA LYS A 41 -5.75 17.48 -20.46
C LYS A 41 -5.14 17.96 -19.13
N GLU A 42 -5.96 18.49 -18.23
CA GLU A 42 -5.51 18.92 -16.90
C GLU A 42 -5.07 17.74 -16.06
N ALA A 43 -5.82 16.62 -16.05
CA ALA A 43 -5.43 15.41 -15.33
C ALA A 43 -4.10 14.86 -15.84
N LYS A 44 -3.86 14.87 -17.15
CA LYS A 44 -2.58 14.50 -17.74
C LYS A 44 -1.45 15.41 -17.24
N GLN A 45 -1.68 16.73 -17.23
CA GLN A 45 -0.71 17.69 -16.72
C GLN A 45 -0.41 17.49 -15.23
N TYR A 46 -1.41 17.15 -14.39
CA TYR A 46 -1.17 16.81 -12.99
C TYR A 46 -0.28 15.59 -12.85
N ILE A 47 -0.50 14.53 -13.62
CA ILE A 47 0.35 13.33 -13.61
C ILE A 47 1.79 13.69 -14.02
N GLU A 48 1.96 14.40 -15.12
CA GLU A 48 3.27 14.79 -15.63
C GLU A 48 4.04 15.67 -14.62
N ASN A 49 3.39 16.67 -14.05
CA ASN A 49 3.99 17.55 -13.05
C ASN A 49 4.37 16.79 -11.77
N TYR A 50 3.51 15.86 -11.33
CA TYR A 50 3.79 15.02 -10.16
C TYR A 50 5.01 14.15 -10.38
N LEU A 51 5.08 13.44 -11.51
CA LEU A 51 6.20 12.54 -11.83
C LEU A 51 7.49 13.33 -12.11
N ALA A 52 7.40 14.52 -12.69
CA ALA A 52 8.56 15.40 -12.85
C ALA A 52 9.11 15.89 -11.50
N HIS A 53 8.21 16.20 -10.54
CA HIS A 53 8.61 16.63 -9.21
C HIS A 53 9.17 15.47 -8.36
N TYR A 54 8.58 14.29 -8.49
CA TYR A 54 8.99 13.06 -7.80
C TYR A 54 9.63 12.07 -8.77
N SER A 55 10.69 12.47 -9.47
CA SER A 55 11.34 11.66 -10.51
C SER A 55 11.80 10.29 -9.99
N GLY A 56 12.29 10.20 -8.75
CA GLY A 56 12.66 8.93 -8.15
C GLY A 56 11.49 7.93 -8.00
N VAL A 57 10.25 8.42 -7.85
CA VAL A 57 9.04 7.58 -7.83
C VAL A 57 8.76 7.04 -9.23
N ASP A 58 8.87 7.88 -10.27
CA ASP A 58 8.69 7.47 -11.67
C ASP A 58 9.73 6.42 -12.08
N ASP A 59 11.00 6.67 -11.76
CA ASP A 59 12.09 5.73 -12.04
C ASP A 59 11.89 4.38 -11.33
N TYR A 60 11.49 4.42 -10.06
CA TYR A 60 11.16 3.20 -9.31
C TYR A 60 10.02 2.42 -9.97
N MET A 61 8.92 3.09 -10.33
CA MET A 61 7.77 2.45 -10.96
C MET A 61 8.13 1.79 -12.30
N LYS A 62 8.92 2.47 -13.15
CA LYS A 62 9.43 1.92 -14.41
C LYS A 62 10.31 0.69 -14.17
N LYS A 63 11.26 0.80 -13.25
CA LYS A 63 12.15 -0.30 -12.87
C LYS A 63 11.39 -1.54 -12.39
N MET A 64 10.33 -1.37 -11.59
CA MET A 64 9.53 -2.50 -11.11
C MET A 64 8.79 -3.21 -12.24
N ILE A 65 8.28 -2.46 -13.23
CA ILE A 65 7.63 -3.03 -14.41
C ILE A 65 8.66 -3.81 -15.25
N ASP A 66 9.81 -3.22 -15.52
CA ASP A 66 10.84 -3.86 -16.36
C ASP A 66 11.37 -5.14 -15.70
N LEU A 67 11.65 -5.11 -14.41
CA LEU A 67 12.02 -6.30 -13.64
C LEU A 67 10.94 -7.38 -13.66
N ALA A 68 9.66 -6.99 -13.56
CA ALA A 68 8.57 -7.95 -13.62
C ALA A 68 8.37 -8.55 -15.02
N LYS A 69 8.62 -7.78 -16.08
CA LYS A 69 8.62 -8.28 -17.46
C LYS A 69 9.76 -9.29 -17.71
N ASP A 70 10.95 -9.00 -17.19
CA ASP A 70 12.13 -9.86 -17.32
C ASP A 70 11.96 -11.17 -16.55
N LYS A 71 11.53 -11.09 -15.28
CA LYS A 71 11.42 -12.24 -14.38
C LYS A 71 10.10 -13.04 -14.53
N GLY A 72 9.07 -12.45 -15.11
CA GLY A 72 7.71 -13.01 -15.15
C GLY A 72 6.93 -12.91 -13.83
N PHE A 73 7.48 -12.26 -12.82
CA PHE A 73 6.84 -12.05 -11.52
C PHE A 73 7.30 -10.75 -10.85
N SER A 74 6.51 -10.26 -9.91
CA SER A 74 6.91 -9.24 -8.95
C SER A 74 7.02 -9.85 -7.56
N GLU A 75 7.85 -9.27 -6.69
CA GLU A 75 8.10 -9.81 -5.35
C GLU A 75 8.11 -8.72 -4.28
N THR A 76 7.78 -9.12 -3.04
CA THR A 76 7.88 -8.29 -1.85
C THR A 76 9.31 -8.21 -1.33
N LEU A 77 9.58 -7.35 -0.34
CA LEU A 77 10.86 -7.34 0.39
C LEU A 77 11.16 -8.68 1.09
N PHE A 78 10.14 -9.48 1.38
CA PHE A 78 10.25 -10.80 2.00
C PHE A 78 10.24 -11.95 0.97
N HIS A 79 10.50 -11.62 -0.30
CA HIS A 79 10.59 -12.58 -1.41
C HIS A 79 9.31 -13.37 -1.71
N ARG A 80 8.14 -12.90 -1.27
CA ARG A 80 6.87 -13.44 -1.72
C ARG A 80 6.63 -13.05 -3.18
N LYS A 81 6.45 -14.04 -4.04
CA LYS A 81 6.31 -13.85 -5.48
C LYS A 81 4.85 -13.82 -5.91
N ARG A 82 4.54 -12.94 -6.86
CA ARG A 82 3.32 -12.94 -7.64
C ARG A 82 3.67 -13.04 -9.11
N TYR A 83 3.34 -14.15 -9.72
CA TYR A 83 3.50 -14.34 -11.16
C TYR A 83 2.53 -13.45 -11.94
N LEU A 84 2.99 -12.90 -13.06
CA LEU A 84 2.29 -11.88 -13.85
C LEU A 84 2.23 -12.28 -15.32
N PRO A 85 1.54 -13.37 -15.68
CA PRO A 85 1.37 -13.79 -17.08
C PRO A 85 0.65 -12.71 -17.91
N GLU A 86 -0.09 -11.81 -17.26
CA GLU A 86 -0.76 -10.68 -17.89
C GLU A 86 0.19 -9.74 -18.63
N LEU A 87 1.45 -9.64 -18.20
CA LEU A 87 2.47 -8.79 -18.84
C LEU A 87 2.82 -9.25 -20.26
N ALA A 88 2.68 -10.55 -20.55
CA ALA A 88 2.91 -11.14 -21.88
C ALA A 88 1.65 -11.17 -22.76
N SER A 89 0.50 -10.71 -22.26
CA SER A 89 -0.77 -10.74 -23.00
C SER A 89 -0.74 -9.86 -24.24
N SER A 90 -1.33 -10.30 -25.34
CA SER A 90 -1.60 -9.47 -26.53
C SER A 90 -2.66 -8.38 -26.26
N ASN A 91 -3.54 -8.58 -25.25
CA ASN A 91 -4.55 -7.63 -24.86
C ASN A 91 -3.96 -6.47 -24.07
N HIS A 92 -4.09 -5.25 -24.59
CA HIS A 92 -3.58 -4.03 -23.97
C HIS A 92 -4.12 -3.81 -22.53
N MET A 93 -5.41 -4.08 -22.28
CA MET A 93 -6.01 -3.89 -20.95
C MET A 93 -5.41 -4.86 -19.93
N MET A 94 -5.16 -6.12 -20.32
CA MET A 94 -4.51 -7.12 -19.49
C MET A 94 -3.06 -6.73 -19.18
N ARG A 95 -2.30 -6.27 -20.18
CA ARG A 95 -0.93 -5.77 -19.93
C ARG A 95 -0.92 -4.60 -18.96
N ALA A 96 -1.79 -3.61 -19.18
CA ALA A 96 -1.89 -2.45 -18.29
C ALA A 96 -2.28 -2.85 -16.85
N PHE A 97 -3.11 -3.88 -16.69
CA PHE A 97 -3.40 -4.47 -15.38
C PHE A 97 -2.15 -5.10 -14.76
N GLY A 98 -1.41 -5.92 -15.51
CA GLY A 98 -0.16 -6.53 -15.06
C GLY A 98 0.88 -5.49 -14.63
N GLU A 99 1.02 -4.39 -15.37
CA GLU A 99 1.92 -3.28 -15.02
C GLU A 99 1.51 -2.56 -13.73
N ARG A 100 0.21 -2.37 -13.48
CA ARG A 100 -0.28 -1.84 -12.19
C ARG A 100 0.06 -2.78 -11.03
N VAL A 101 -0.16 -4.07 -11.22
CA VAL A 101 0.19 -5.07 -10.19
C VAL A 101 1.69 -5.11 -9.94
N ALA A 102 2.52 -5.06 -11.01
CA ALA A 102 3.97 -5.06 -10.89
C ALA A 102 4.50 -3.91 -10.03
N ARG A 103 3.91 -2.72 -10.17
CA ARG A 103 4.25 -1.52 -9.38
C ARG A 103 3.83 -1.64 -7.91
N ASN A 104 2.62 -2.16 -7.68
CA ASN A 104 1.99 -2.16 -6.36
C ASN A 104 2.45 -3.31 -5.47
N MET A 105 2.78 -4.46 -6.06
CA MET A 105 3.13 -5.68 -5.32
C MET A 105 4.31 -5.50 -4.35
N PRO A 106 5.43 -4.84 -4.71
CA PRO A 106 6.53 -4.65 -3.78
C PRO A 106 6.15 -3.87 -2.53
N ILE A 107 5.23 -2.91 -2.65
CA ILE A 107 4.80 -2.05 -1.55
C ILE A 107 3.63 -2.68 -0.78
N GLN A 108 2.50 -2.92 -1.44
CA GLN A 108 1.32 -3.48 -0.79
C GLN A 108 1.52 -4.91 -0.30
N GLY A 109 2.24 -5.71 -1.07
CA GLY A 109 2.59 -7.07 -0.67
C GLY A 109 3.51 -7.10 0.53
N THR A 110 4.49 -6.20 0.60
CA THR A 110 5.38 -6.05 1.76
C THR A 110 4.59 -5.62 3.01
N ALA A 111 3.67 -4.66 2.88
CA ALA A 111 2.79 -4.27 3.97
C ALA A 111 1.96 -5.47 4.49
N ALA A 112 1.43 -6.30 3.57
CA ALA A 112 0.73 -7.53 3.93
C ALA A 112 1.64 -8.59 4.59
N ASP A 113 2.92 -8.63 4.26
CA ASP A 113 3.88 -9.52 4.93
C ASP A 113 4.18 -9.03 6.34
N ILE A 114 4.38 -7.73 6.52
CA ILE A 114 4.66 -7.11 7.83
C ILE A 114 3.53 -7.39 8.82
N ILE A 115 2.27 -7.16 8.43
CA ILE A 115 1.15 -7.41 9.33
C ILE A 115 1.03 -8.90 9.70
N LYS A 116 1.32 -9.82 8.78
CA LYS A 116 1.33 -11.25 9.06
C LYS A 116 2.45 -11.66 10.02
N ILE A 117 3.63 -11.05 9.89
CA ILE A 117 4.73 -11.26 10.84
C ILE A 117 4.31 -10.74 12.23
N ALA A 118 3.69 -9.56 12.29
CA ALA A 118 3.17 -9.00 13.53
C ALA A 118 2.13 -9.94 14.18
N MET A 119 1.18 -10.47 13.38
CA MET A 119 0.17 -11.41 13.88
C MET A 119 0.79 -12.62 14.58
N VAL A 120 1.77 -13.26 13.93
CA VAL A 120 2.47 -14.43 14.51
C VAL A 120 3.18 -14.06 15.80
N LYS A 121 3.89 -12.91 15.82
CA LYS A 121 4.60 -12.45 17.01
C LYS A 121 3.67 -12.12 18.16
N VAL A 122 2.53 -11.47 17.90
CA VAL A 122 1.50 -11.17 18.90
C VAL A 122 0.94 -12.46 19.48
N ASP A 123 0.52 -13.42 18.65
CA ASP A 123 -0.03 -14.69 19.10
C ASP A 123 0.96 -15.48 19.94
N ASP A 124 2.20 -15.62 19.46
CA ASP A 124 3.29 -16.27 20.19
C ASP A 124 3.58 -15.60 21.55
N ARG A 125 3.52 -14.27 21.59
CA ARG A 125 3.81 -13.52 22.81
C ARG A 125 2.69 -13.67 23.85
N LEU A 126 1.42 -13.58 23.43
CA LEU A 126 0.26 -13.83 24.29
C LEU A 126 0.30 -15.25 24.89
N ALA A 127 0.65 -16.25 24.07
CA ALA A 127 0.79 -17.63 24.52
C ALA A 127 1.96 -17.81 25.50
N LYS A 128 3.13 -17.21 25.26
CA LYS A 128 4.31 -17.28 26.16
C LYS A 128 4.05 -16.65 27.52
N GLU A 129 3.26 -15.58 27.58
CA GLU A 129 2.86 -14.94 28.84
C GLU A 129 1.65 -15.66 29.51
N ASN A 130 1.19 -16.80 28.97
CA ASN A 130 0.05 -17.58 29.45
C ASN A 130 -1.23 -16.76 29.60
N MET A 131 -1.47 -15.81 28.70
CA MET A 131 -2.62 -14.95 28.71
C MET A 131 -3.87 -15.69 28.16
N LYS A 132 -5.03 -15.28 28.63
CA LYS A 132 -6.33 -15.71 28.08
C LYS A 132 -6.72 -14.90 26.86
N SER A 133 -6.07 -13.77 26.64
CA SER A 133 -6.23 -12.88 25.50
C SER A 133 -5.90 -13.60 24.21
N ARG A 134 -6.65 -13.35 23.14
CA ARG A 134 -6.52 -14.03 21.84
C ARG A 134 -6.60 -13.06 20.69
N LEU A 135 -5.72 -13.22 19.70
CA LEU A 135 -5.85 -12.55 18.41
C LEU A 135 -7.03 -13.18 17.66
N ILE A 136 -8.07 -12.40 17.34
CA ILE A 136 -9.29 -12.92 16.71
C ILE A 136 -9.48 -12.46 15.26
N LEU A 137 -8.96 -11.28 14.90
CA LEU A 137 -9.19 -10.71 13.57
C LEU A 137 -8.09 -9.75 13.16
N GLN A 138 -7.80 -9.70 11.86
CA GLN A 138 -7.00 -8.67 11.21
C GLN A 138 -7.88 -7.93 10.20
N VAL A 139 -7.90 -6.60 10.28
CA VAL A 139 -8.62 -5.73 9.37
C VAL A 139 -7.64 -4.70 8.80
N HIS A 140 -7.28 -4.83 7.52
CA HIS A 140 -6.26 -3.99 6.87
C HIS A 140 -4.92 -4.00 7.63
N ASP A 141 -4.62 -2.95 8.37
CA ASP A 141 -3.42 -2.72 9.17
C ASP A 141 -3.67 -2.75 10.68
N GLU A 142 -4.87 -3.17 11.09
CA GLU A 142 -5.28 -3.29 12.47
C GLU A 142 -5.36 -4.75 12.92
N LEU A 143 -4.98 -5.01 14.18
CA LEU A 143 -5.16 -6.31 14.85
C LEU A 143 -6.19 -6.16 15.97
N ILE A 144 -7.15 -7.10 16.03
CA ILE A 144 -8.19 -7.13 17.05
C ILE A 144 -7.92 -8.32 17.97
N VAL A 145 -7.76 -8.01 19.25
CA VAL A 145 -7.52 -8.98 20.32
C VAL A 145 -8.71 -8.98 21.27
N GLU A 146 -9.29 -10.15 21.51
CA GLU A 146 -10.24 -10.36 22.58
C GLU A 146 -9.46 -10.60 23.87
N SER A 147 -9.77 -9.83 24.93
CA SER A 147 -9.03 -9.86 26.18
C SER A 147 -9.96 -9.74 27.39
N PRO A 148 -9.74 -10.52 28.48
CA PRO A 148 -10.35 -10.24 29.76
C PRO A 148 -9.91 -8.85 30.26
N GLU A 149 -10.78 -8.17 31.00
CA GLU A 149 -10.54 -6.79 31.46
C GLU A 149 -9.22 -6.65 32.26
N ASN A 150 -8.91 -7.61 33.07
CA ASN A 150 -7.67 -7.62 33.88
C ASN A 150 -6.38 -7.85 33.06
N GLU A 151 -6.48 -8.28 31.81
CA GLU A 151 -5.35 -8.48 30.90
C GLU A 151 -5.27 -7.40 29.81
N ALA A 152 -6.33 -6.58 29.63
CA ALA A 152 -6.49 -5.69 28.49
C ALA A 152 -5.30 -4.73 28.29
N GLN A 153 -4.80 -4.12 29.37
CA GLN A 153 -3.67 -3.22 29.30
C GLN A 153 -2.40 -3.93 28.82
N ARG A 154 -2.12 -5.13 29.37
CA ARG A 154 -0.93 -5.91 28.96
C ARG A 154 -1.05 -6.41 27.53
N ALA A 155 -2.23 -6.86 27.11
CA ALA A 155 -2.48 -7.27 25.73
C ALA A 155 -2.25 -6.11 24.74
N LEU A 156 -2.72 -4.90 25.08
CA LEU A 156 -2.48 -3.70 24.27
C LEU A 156 -0.98 -3.40 24.12
N GLU A 157 -0.22 -3.45 25.21
CA GLU A 157 1.23 -3.24 25.19
C GLU A 157 1.92 -4.26 24.26
N ILE A 158 1.57 -5.54 24.37
CA ILE A 158 2.11 -6.60 23.51
C ILE A 158 1.80 -6.32 22.03
N VAL A 159 0.55 -5.97 21.70
CA VAL A 159 0.16 -5.67 20.32
C VAL A 159 1.00 -4.51 19.78
N CYS A 160 1.11 -3.41 20.53
CA CYS A 160 1.89 -2.24 20.11
C CYS A 160 3.38 -2.61 19.94
N GLU A 161 4.00 -3.26 20.92
CA GLU A 161 5.41 -3.66 20.87
C GLU A 161 5.72 -4.55 19.67
N GLU A 162 4.90 -5.58 19.43
CA GLU A 162 5.14 -6.54 18.35
C GLU A 162 4.81 -5.98 16.96
N MET A 163 3.82 -5.09 16.84
CA MET A 163 3.53 -4.40 15.58
C MET A 163 4.63 -3.40 15.21
N GLU A 164 5.10 -2.58 16.17
CA GLU A 164 6.18 -1.61 15.94
C GLU A 164 7.52 -2.30 15.61
N ASN A 165 7.77 -3.48 16.19
CA ASN A 165 8.98 -4.27 15.98
C ASN A 165 8.78 -5.47 15.04
N ALA A 166 7.74 -5.46 14.22
CA ALA A 166 7.45 -6.57 13.32
C ALA A 166 8.60 -6.83 12.34
N CYS A 167 9.18 -5.77 11.77
CA CYS A 167 10.39 -5.84 10.96
C CYS A 167 11.25 -4.58 11.10
N LYS A 168 12.54 -4.69 10.78
CA LYS A 168 13.43 -3.54 10.57
C LYS A 168 13.46 -3.23 9.08
N MET A 169 13.09 -2.01 8.71
CA MET A 169 13.21 -1.48 7.34
C MET A 169 14.41 -0.57 7.23
#